data_cfd12fdf9d0c023c288242a73b577b71
#
_entry.id   cfd12fdf9d0c023c288242a73b577b71
#
_cell.length_a   1.000
_cell.length_b   1.000
_cell.length_c   1.000
_cell.angle_alpha   90.00
_cell.angle_beta   90.00
_cell.angle_gamma   90.00
#
_symmetry.space_group_name_H-M   'P 1'
#
loop_
_entity.id
_entity.type
_entity.pdbx_description
1 polymer ?
#
loop_
_entity_poly.entity_id
_entity_poly.type
_entity_poly.pdbx_seq_one_letter_code
_entity_poly.pdbx_strand_id
1 'polypeptide(L)'
;MRNLQTRIGLSTKKTDYLVAQLRAHFADCWVLGHERLIASMDNHPKDRHVLAAAVKCGAQSIVTYNKRDFAAAATEPWGIEVQGPSTFLRYLYDLDPALVVEKLEEQARDLGRSLPEQLAVLRKAVPAFVDGLCQDLRI
;
A
#
# COMPACT_ATOMS: atom_id res chain seq x y z
N MET A 1 -8.51 -9.41 8.18
CA MET A 1 -8.27 -9.10 9.62
C MET A 1 -7.41 -10.15 10.31
N ARG A 2 -7.69 -11.44 10.13
CA ARG A 2 -6.91 -12.53 10.75
C ARG A 2 -5.39 -12.40 10.52
N ASN A 3 -4.95 -11.96 9.35
CA ASN A 3 -3.52 -11.78 9.02
C ASN A 3 -2.81 -10.68 9.83
N LEU A 4 -3.50 -9.60 10.19
CA LEU A 4 -2.91 -8.52 11.00
C LEU A 4 -2.64 -8.98 12.43
N GLN A 5 -3.52 -9.82 12.99
CA GLN A 5 -3.37 -10.34 14.34
C GLN A 5 -2.38 -11.51 14.40
N THR A 6 -2.43 -12.46 13.45
CA THR A 6 -1.67 -13.70 13.50
C THR A 6 -0.27 -13.60 12.89
N ARG A 7 -0.09 -12.82 11.82
CA ARG A 7 1.21 -12.70 11.12
C ARG A 7 1.99 -11.45 11.49
N ILE A 8 1.31 -10.34 11.76
CA ILE A 8 1.94 -9.04 12.09
C ILE A 8 1.97 -8.82 13.61
N GLY A 9 1.23 -9.64 14.39
CA GLY A 9 1.22 -9.59 15.84
C GLY A 9 0.53 -8.35 16.43
N LEU A 10 -0.35 -7.70 15.67
CA LEU A 10 -1.14 -6.59 16.19
C LEU A 10 -2.20 -7.10 17.19
N SER A 11 -2.34 -6.40 18.31
CA SER A 11 -3.41 -6.68 19.25
C SER A 11 -4.78 -6.40 18.61
N THR A 12 -5.83 -7.07 19.10
CA THR A 12 -7.22 -6.86 18.66
C THR A 12 -7.59 -5.37 18.72
N LYS A 13 -7.23 -4.68 19.79
CA LYS A 13 -7.48 -3.23 19.96
C LYS A 13 -6.83 -2.38 18.86
N LYS A 14 -5.58 -2.67 18.47
CA LYS A 14 -4.88 -1.96 17.38
C LYS A 14 -5.49 -2.28 16.02
N THR A 15 -5.89 -3.52 15.81
CA THR A 15 -6.56 -3.94 14.56
C THR A 15 -7.92 -3.25 14.42
N ASP A 16 -8.73 -3.22 15.48
CA ASP A 16 -10.04 -2.57 15.48
C ASP A 16 -9.92 -1.05 15.26
N TYR A 17 -8.93 -0.42 15.88
CA TYR A 17 -8.62 1.00 15.65
C TYR A 17 -8.26 1.25 14.18
N LEU A 18 -7.34 0.47 13.59
CA LEU A 18 -6.96 0.61 12.19
C LEU A 18 -8.17 0.47 11.26
N VAL A 19 -9.02 -0.52 11.49
CA VAL A 19 -10.25 -0.72 10.71
C VAL A 19 -11.20 0.47 10.82
N ALA A 20 -11.38 1.00 12.03
CA ALA A 20 -12.21 2.16 12.27
C ALA A 20 -11.69 3.40 11.52
N GLN A 21 -10.36 3.62 11.53
CA GLN A 21 -9.73 4.71 10.79
C GLN A 21 -9.91 4.55 9.27
N LEU A 22 -9.69 3.34 8.73
CA LEU A 22 -9.90 3.07 7.31
C LEU A 22 -11.36 3.31 6.90
N ARG A 23 -12.34 2.89 7.71
CA ARG A 23 -13.76 3.14 7.45
C ARG A 23 -14.14 4.61 7.52
N ALA A 24 -13.55 5.35 8.45
CA ALA A 24 -13.85 6.77 8.63
C ALA A 24 -13.30 7.65 7.51
N HIS A 25 -12.09 7.33 7.01
CA HIS A 25 -11.37 8.17 6.05
C HIS A 25 -11.37 7.64 4.62
N PHE A 26 -11.67 6.36 4.42
CA PHE A 26 -11.68 5.69 3.13
C PHE A 26 -12.93 4.81 3.01
N ALA A 27 -14.09 5.43 2.95
CA ALA A 27 -15.39 4.73 2.91
C ALA A 27 -15.49 3.72 1.76
N ASP A 28 -14.86 4.02 0.62
CA ASP A 28 -14.90 3.21 -0.60
C ASP A 28 -13.77 2.17 -0.68
N CYS A 29 -12.96 1.99 0.37
CA CYS A 29 -11.83 1.05 0.34
C CYS A 29 -12.24 -0.43 0.51
N TRP A 30 -13.53 -0.71 0.76
CA TRP A 30 -14.03 -2.06 0.99
C TRP A 30 -14.57 -2.66 -0.30
N VAL A 31 -13.90 -3.70 -0.78
CA VAL A 31 -14.34 -4.45 -1.96
C VAL A 31 -15.13 -5.66 -1.53
N LEU A 32 -16.37 -5.77 -1.99
CA LEU A 32 -17.27 -6.89 -1.72
C LEU A 32 -17.65 -7.60 -3.01
N GLY A 33 -17.97 -8.89 -2.92
CA GLY A 33 -18.45 -9.68 -4.06
C GLY A 33 -17.35 -10.09 -5.05
N HIS A 34 -16.08 -10.04 -4.64
CA HIS A 34 -14.94 -10.48 -5.46
C HIS A 34 -14.75 -12.02 -5.43
N GLU A 35 -15.37 -12.72 -4.49
CA GLU A 35 -15.16 -14.15 -4.26
C GLU A 35 -15.48 -15.00 -5.48
N ARG A 36 -16.49 -14.59 -6.27
CA ARG A 36 -16.89 -15.27 -7.50
C ARG A 36 -15.82 -15.21 -8.61
N LEU A 37 -14.91 -14.25 -8.53
CA LEU A 37 -13.84 -14.07 -9.51
C LEU A 37 -12.57 -14.86 -9.16
N ILE A 38 -12.44 -15.35 -7.93
CA ILE A 38 -11.21 -16.01 -7.45
C ILE A 38 -10.83 -17.21 -8.35
N ALA A 39 -11.81 -18.01 -8.77
CA ALA A 39 -11.58 -19.17 -9.62
C ALA A 39 -11.03 -18.83 -11.01
N SER A 40 -11.23 -17.59 -11.49
CA SER A 40 -10.73 -17.09 -12.77
C SER A 40 -9.36 -16.45 -12.69
N MET A 41 -8.75 -16.39 -11.50
CA MET A 41 -7.45 -15.78 -11.30
C MET A 41 -6.33 -16.82 -11.45
N ASP A 42 -5.27 -16.44 -12.18
CA ASP A 42 -4.13 -17.31 -12.52
C ASP A 42 -2.85 -16.99 -11.76
N ASN A 43 -2.88 -16.03 -10.87
CA ASN A 43 -1.74 -15.69 -10.01
C ASN A 43 -1.57 -16.74 -8.88
N HIS A 44 -0.56 -16.53 -8.03
CA HIS A 44 -0.30 -17.46 -6.93
C HIS A 44 -1.57 -17.74 -6.10
N PRO A 45 -1.92 -19.00 -5.83
CA PRO A 45 -3.21 -19.38 -5.21
C PRO A 45 -3.53 -18.64 -3.91
N LYS A 46 -2.51 -18.37 -3.10
CA LYS A 46 -2.63 -17.66 -1.82
C LYS A 46 -3.17 -16.23 -1.99
N ASP A 47 -2.85 -15.57 -3.10
CA ASP A 47 -3.13 -14.16 -3.34
C ASP A 47 -4.16 -13.92 -4.47
N ARG A 48 -4.85 -14.98 -4.93
CA ARG A 48 -5.92 -14.86 -5.95
C ARG A 48 -7.06 -13.98 -5.50
N HIS A 49 -7.38 -13.98 -4.21
CA HIS A 49 -8.41 -13.11 -3.66
C HIS A 49 -8.05 -11.62 -3.78
N VAL A 50 -6.77 -11.26 -3.75
CA VAL A 50 -6.30 -9.89 -3.92
C VAL A 50 -6.48 -9.45 -5.37
N LEU A 51 -6.06 -10.28 -6.34
CA LEU A 51 -6.27 -9.98 -7.76
C LEU A 51 -7.77 -9.91 -8.11
N ALA A 52 -8.57 -10.84 -7.59
CA ALA A 52 -10.02 -10.82 -7.76
C ALA A 52 -10.66 -9.54 -7.22
N ALA A 53 -10.23 -9.07 -6.05
CA ALA A 53 -10.69 -7.80 -5.49
C ALA A 53 -10.28 -6.60 -6.36
N ALA A 54 -9.04 -6.57 -6.86
CA ALA A 54 -8.55 -5.53 -7.76
C ALA A 54 -9.37 -5.46 -9.06
N VAL A 55 -9.64 -6.61 -9.68
CA VAL A 55 -10.51 -6.70 -10.86
C VAL A 55 -11.93 -6.22 -10.54
N LYS A 56 -12.50 -6.65 -9.41
CA LYS A 56 -13.86 -6.30 -9.01
C LYS A 56 -14.05 -4.79 -8.82
N CYS A 57 -13.09 -4.10 -8.23
CA CYS A 57 -13.18 -2.66 -8.01
C CYS A 57 -12.62 -1.80 -9.17
N GLY A 58 -12.15 -2.41 -10.24
CA GLY A 58 -11.56 -1.69 -11.38
C GLY A 58 -10.23 -1.02 -11.03
N ALA A 59 -9.44 -1.59 -10.12
CA ALA A 59 -8.13 -1.05 -9.77
C ALA A 59 -7.18 -1.10 -10.96
N GLN A 60 -6.40 -0.06 -11.14
CA GLN A 60 -5.36 0.01 -12.17
C GLN A 60 -4.02 -0.56 -11.70
N SER A 61 -3.80 -0.63 -10.38
CA SER A 61 -2.56 -1.10 -9.80
C SER A 61 -2.80 -1.95 -8.55
N ILE A 62 -1.91 -2.92 -8.35
CA ILE A 62 -1.72 -3.61 -7.07
C ILE A 62 -0.37 -3.17 -6.50
N VAL A 63 -0.37 -2.60 -5.29
CA VAL A 63 0.84 -2.21 -4.58
C VAL A 63 1.19 -3.28 -3.56
N THR A 64 2.32 -3.95 -3.75
CA THR A 64 2.72 -5.07 -2.91
C THR A 64 4.24 -5.24 -2.84
N TYR A 65 4.74 -5.68 -1.68
CA TYR A 65 6.13 -6.15 -1.56
C TYR A 65 6.34 -7.50 -2.27
N ASN A 66 5.29 -8.29 -2.40
CA ASN A 66 5.34 -9.65 -2.91
C ASN A 66 4.93 -9.73 -4.39
N LYS A 67 5.66 -9.04 -5.26
CA LYS A 67 5.39 -8.98 -6.70
C LYS A 67 5.41 -10.36 -7.38
N ARG A 68 6.16 -11.33 -6.83
CA ARG A 68 6.28 -12.68 -7.41
C ARG A 68 4.94 -13.43 -7.46
N ASP A 69 4.04 -13.14 -6.53
CA ASP A 69 2.74 -13.81 -6.45
C ASP A 69 1.72 -13.21 -7.43
N PHE A 70 2.13 -12.17 -8.18
CA PHE A 70 1.34 -11.46 -9.18
C PHE A 70 2.11 -11.37 -10.50
N ALA A 71 2.37 -12.52 -11.13
CA ALA A 71 3.08 -12.56 -12.40
C ALA A 71 2.36 -11.74 -13.49
N ALA A 72 3.11 -11.07 -14.35
CA ALA A 72 2.58 -10.23 -15.43
C ALA A 72 1.54 -10.97 -16.30
N ALA A 73 1.80 -12.22 -16.64
CA ALA A 73 0.86 -13.05 -17.41
C ALA A 73 -0.51 -13.21 -16.74
N ALA A 74 -0.60 -13.08 -15.40
CA ALA A 74 -1.85 -13.18 -14.66
C ALA A 74 -2.55 -11.81 -14.48
N THR A 75 -1.83 -10.69 -14.54
CA THR A 75 -2.37 -9.35 -14.26
C THR A 75 -2.59 -8.51 -15.51
N GLU A 76 -1.74 -8.64 -16.52
CA GLU A 76 -1.85 -7.91 -17.79
C GLU A 76 -3.19 -8.13 -18.52
N PRO A 77 -3.78 -9.36 -18.58
CA PRO A 77 -5.09 -9.54 -19.21
C PRO A 77 -6.20 -8.72 -18.56
N TRP A 78 -6.02 -8.30 -17.31
CA TRP A 78 -6.96 -7.47 -16.57
C TRP A 78 -6.59 -5.97 -16.59
N GLY A 79 -5.51 -5.61 -17.28
CA GLY A 79 -5.01 -4.22 -17.32
C GLY A 79 -4.49 -3.72 -15.97
N ILE A 80 -4.02 -4.63 -15.10
CA ILE A 80 -3.55 -4.30 -13.76
C ILE A 80 -2.02 -4.31 -13.73
N GLU A 81 -1.41 -3.19 -13.34
CA GLU A 81 0.02 -3.07 -13.08
C GLU A 81 0.35 -3.50 -11.65
N VAL A 82 1.48 -4.16 -11.47
CA VAL A 82 1.96 -4.57 -10.14
C VAL A 82 3.20 -3.79 -9.76
N GLN A 83 3.11 -3.01 -8.69
CA GLN A 83 4.16 -2.10 -8.24
C GLN A 83 4.61 -2.41 -6.82
N GLY A 84 5.89 -2.15 -6.53
CA GLY A 84 6.37 -2.09 -5.16
C GLY A 84 5.98 -0.77 -4.47
N PRO A 85 5.88 -0.75 -3.12
CA PRO A 85 5.49 0.47 -2.39
C PRO A 85 6.41 1.67 -2.64
N SER A 86 7.72 1.48 -2.73
CA SER A 86 8.66 2.58 -3.05
C SER A 86 8.39 3.19 -4.44
N THR A 87 8.11 2.36 -5.45
CA THR A 87 7.79 2.81 -6.81
C THR A 87 6.49 3.60 -6.82
N PHE A 88 5.45 3.09 -6.15
CA PHE A 88 4.16 3.77 -6.06
C PHE A 88 4.28 5.14 -5.36
N LEU A 89 4.99 5.20 -4.24
CA LEU A 89 5.22 6.47 -3.53
C LEU A 89 6.05 7.45 -4.36
N ARG A 90 7.01 6.96 -5.16
CA ARG A 90 7.77 7.81 -6.07
C ARG A 90 6.86 8.44 -7.13
N TYR A 91 5.95 7.69 -7.73
CA TYR A 91 4.98 8.25 -8.67
C TYR A 91 4.08 9.32 -8.04
N LEU A 92 3.62 9.11 -6.80
CA LEU A 92 2.86 10.13 -6.09
C LEU A 92 3.68 11.41 -5.85
N TYR A 93 4.95 11.24 -5.46
CA TYR A 93 5.86 12.36 -5.28
C TYR A 93 6.13 13.12 -6.59
N ASP A 94 6.33 12.41 -7.70
CA ASP A 94 6.54 13.02 -9.02
C ASP A 94 5.29 13.78 -9.51
N LEU A 95 4.09 13.38 -9.10
CA LEU A 95 2.84 14.08 -9.41
C LEU A 95 2.70 15.41 -8.64
N ASP A 96 2.99 15.41 -7.36
CA ASP A 96 2.91 16.60 -6.50
C ASP A 96 3.94 16.50 -5.36
N PRO A 97 5.19 16.94 -5.62
CA PRO A 97 6.26 16.89 -4.62
C PRO A 97 5.93 17.69 -3.36
N ALA A 98 5.31 18.85 -3.53
CA ALA A 98 5.01 19.74 -2.41
C ALA A 98 3.98 19.12 -1.46
N LEU A 99 2.91 18.55 -2.02
CA LEU A 99 1.87 17.87 -1.24
C LEU A 99 2.40 16.66 -0.50
N VAL A 100 3.24 15.84 -1.15
CA VAL A 100 3.81 14.65 -0.49
C VAL A 100 4.70 15.06 0.68
N VAL A 101 5.54 16.07 0.52
CA VAL A 101 6.39 16.59 1.61
C VAL A 101 5.53 17.15 2.74
N GLU A 102 4.52 17.97 2.43
CA GLU A 102 3.57 18.49 3.42
C GLU A 102 2.92 17.36 4.24
N LYS A 103 2.47 16.29 3.59
CA LYS A 103 1.85 15.15 4.29
C LYS A 103 2.84 14.35 5.14
N LEU A 104 4.09 14.27 4.74
CA LEU A 104 5.13 13.64 5.56
C LEU A 104 5.48 14.50 6.79
N GLU A 105 5.52 15.81 6.65
CA GLU A 105 5.72 16.75 7.77
C GLU A 105 4.53 16.73 8.74
N GLU A 106 3.31 16.71 8.22
CA GLU A 106 2.07 16.57 9.00
C GLU A 106 2.10 15.27 9.82
N GLN A 107 2.38 14.14 9.17
CA GLN A 107 2.51 12.85 9.84
C GLN A 107 3.61 12.85 10.92
N ALA A 108 4.76 13.45 10.64
CA ALA A 108 5.84 13.58 11.61
C ALA A 108 5.39 14.36 12.85
N ARG A 109 4.74 15.49 12.62
CA ARG A 109 4.23 16.39 13.68
C ARG A 109 3.18 15.68 14.55
N ASP A 110 2.23 14.95 13.93
CA ASP A 110 1.20 14.21 14.64
C ASP A 110 1.77 13.09 15.53
N LEU A 111 2.93 12.56 15.14
CA LEU A 111 3.65 11.53 15.88
C LEU A 111 4.72 12.10 16.85
N GLY A 112 4.79 13.43 16.99
CA GLY A 112 5.79 14.11 17.84
C GLY A 112 7.23 13.91 17.38
N ARG A 113 7.46 13.85 16.06
CA ARG A 113 8.77 13.62 15.43
C ARG A 113 9.14 14.78 14.51
N SER A 114 10.44 14.96 14.30
CA SER A 114 10.95 15.76 13.18
C SER A 114 10.80 14.99 11.85
N LEU A 115 10.82 15.69 10.72
CA LEU A 115 10.79 15.05 9.40
C LEU A 115 11.94 14.05 9.22
N PRO A 116 13.22 14.35 9.55
CA PRO A 116 14.29 13.36 9.45
C PRO A 116 14.05 12.07 10.28
N GLU A 117 13.53 12.21 11.49
CA GLU A 117 13.18 11.05 12.34
C GLU A 117 12.07 10.20 11.71
N GLN A 118 11.05 10.84 11.15
CA GLN A 118 9.97 10.15 10.46
C GLN A 118 10.49 9.43 9.21
N LEU A 119 11.34 10.07 8.42
CA LEU A 119 11.97 9.45 7.24
C LEU A 119 12.87 8.27 7.63
N ALA A 120 13.59 8.35 8.74
CA ALA A 120 14.40 7.22 9.24
C ALA A 120 13.52 6.00 9.59
N VAL A 121 12.31 6.22 10.10
CA VAL A 121 11.35 5.13 10.35
C VAL A 121 10.80 4.57 9.05
N LEU A 122 10.38 5.42 8.12
CA LEU A 122 9.84 5.01 6.81
C LEU A 122 10.87 4.28 5.95
N ARG A 123 12.15 4.61 6.06
CA ARG A 123 13.25 3.95 5.32
C ARG A 123 13.29 2.44 5.57
N LYS A 124 12.85 1.97 6.72
CA LYS A 124 12.77 0.53 7.02
C LYS A 124 11.76 -0.21 6.14
N ALA A 125 10.71 0.47 5.71
CA ALA A 125 9.65 -0.10 4.89
C ALA A 125 9.82 0.23 3.39
N VAL A 126 10.22 1.45 3.06
CA VAL A 126 10.31 1.97 1.69
C VAL A 126 11.66 2.67 1.44
N PRO A 127 12.78 1.92 1.53
CA PRO A 127 14.11 2.52 1.50
C PRO A 127 14.38 3.30 0.21
N ALA A 128 14.08 2.74 -0.96
CA ALA A 128 14.36 3.39 -2.23
C ALA A 128 13.58 4.70 -2.43
N PHE A 129 12.35 4.78 -1.91
CA PHE A 129 11.59 6.03 -1.93
C PHE A 129 12.24 7.10 -1.03
N VAL A 130 12.58 6.73 0.21
CA VAL A 130 13.16 7.69 1.17
C VAL A 130 14.54 8.15 0.71
N ASP A 131 15.36 7.27 0.17
CA ASP A 131 16.70 7.63 -0.32
C ASP A 131 16.60 8.63 -1.48
N GLY A 132 15.68 8.40 -2.45
CA GLY A 132 15.42 9.32 -3.53
C GLY A 132 14.87 10.67 -3.04
N LEU A 133 13.94 10.66 -2.08
CA LEU A 133 13.38 11.86 -1.50
C LEU A 133 14.45 12.70 -0.78
N CYS A 134 15.33 12.05 0.02
CA CYS A 134 16.43 12.75 0.69
C CYS A 134 17.41 13.40 -0.31
N GLN A 135 17.69 12.73 -1.42
CA GLN A 135 18.51 13.30 -2.48
C GLN A 135 17.87 14.56 -3.10
N ASP A 136 16.57 14.50 -3.42
CA ASP A 136 15.85 15.61 -4.01
C ASP A 136 15.74 16.80 -3.06
N LEU A 137 15.52 16.55 -1.77
CA LEU A 137 15.42 17.57 -0.73
C LEU A 137 16.79 18.03 -0.19
N ARG A 138 17.87 17.35 -0.56
CA ARG A 138 19.25 17.62 -0.07
C ARG A 138 19.40 17.53 1.46
N ILE A 139 18.78 16.55 2.05
CA ILE A 139 18.79 16.26 3.50
C ILE A 139 19.31 14.85 3.79
#